data_659eacb819a95de92436bb081fc94570
#
_entry.id   659eacb819a95de92436bb081fc94570
#
_cell.length_a   1.000
_cell.length_b   1.000
_cell.length_c   1.000
_cell.angle_alpha   90.00
_cell.angle_beta   90.00
_cell.angle_gamma   90.00
#
_symmetry.space_group_name_H-M   'P 1'
#
loop_
_entity.id
_entity.type
_entity.pdbx_description
1 polymer ?
#
loop_
_entity_poly.entity_id
_entity_poly.type
_entity_poly.pdbx_seq_one_letter_code
_entity_poly.pdbx_strand_id
1 'polypeptide(L)'
;HRFMRVGGEEERHSDFRLICATNKDLWAEVKSGHFREDLYYRLSVVPLTIPPLRSRKEDIRLLVRFFLDRYSRRYHRDIQQPSERELEALLQYDWPGNIRELKSVLERTVILHQGGRLSFDLSSHAESKADGTPRQEPCEELFKNLPTLDELQSRYIQHVLKITNGRITGNRGALRILGMKRSTLYL
;
A
#
# COMPACT_ATOMS: atom_id res chain seq x y z
N HIS A 1 16.06 12.33 -36.70
CA HIS A 1 14.92 11.51 -37.10
C HIS A 1 13.95 12.35 -37.93
N ARG A 2 13.44 11.77 -39.05
CA ARG A 2 12.47 12.43 -39.94
C ARG A 2 11.10 11.80 -39.72
N PHE A 3 10.06 12.61 -39.69
CA PHE A 3 8.69 12.14 -39.53
C PHE A 3 7.73 13.10 -40.24
N MET A 4 6.60 12.57 -40.71
CA MET A 4 5.48 13.34 -41.23
C MET A 4 4.31 13.25 -40.27
N ARG A 5 3.53 14.31 -40.17
CA ARG A 5 2.25 14.27 -39.43
C ARG A 5 1.26 13.43 -40.21
N VAL A 6 0.40 12.71 -39.56
CA VAL A 6 -0.69 11.99 -40.23
C VAL A 6 -1.58 13.01 -40.93
N GLY A 7 -1.69 12.89 -42.31
CA GLY A 7 -2.42 13.82 -43.15
C GLY A 7 -1.65 15.11 -43.53
N GLY A 8 -0.36 15.20 -43.19
CA GLY A 8 0.48 16.32 -43.59
C GLY A 8 1.48 15.92 -44.68
N GLU A 9 1.82 16.86 -45.56
CA GLU A 9 2.78 16.67 -46.66
C GLU A 9 4.21 17.12 -46.28
N GLU A 10 4.37 17.84 -45.16
CA GLU A 10 5.66 18.38 -44.78
C GLU A 10 6.46 17.35 -43.93
N GLU A 11 7.68 17.05 -44.38
CA GLU A 11 8.66 16.28 -43.62
C GLU A 11 9.25 17.16 -42.51
N ARG A 12 9.20 16.70 -41.29
CA ARG A 12 9.77 17.37 -40.12
C ARG A 12 10.97 16.59 -39.59
N HIS A 13 12.01 17.32 -39.23
CA HIS A 13 13.20 16.76 -38.60
C HIS A 13 13.12 17.02 -37.09
N SER A 14 13.39 15.99 -36.29
CA SER A 14 13.53 16.11 -34.82
C SER A 14 14.70 15.27 -34.33
N ASP A 15 15.45 15.81 -33.40
CA ASP A 15 16.47 15.07 -32.69
C ASP A 15 15.92 14.74 -31.30
N PHE A 16 15.74 13.44 -31.03
CA PHE A 16 15.22 12.96 -29.76
C PHE A 16 15.82 11.61 -29.40
N ARG A 17 15.93 11.37 -28.11
CA ARG A 17 16.26 10.06 -27.54
C ARG A 17 14.98 9.41 -27.00
N LEU A 18 14.63 8.23 -27.52
CA LEU A 18 13.46 7.48 -27.09
C LEU A 18 13.85 6.53 -25.95
N ILE A 19 13.17 6.64 -24.80
CA ILE A 19 13.28 5.72 -23.68
C ILE A 19 11.88 5.19 -23.38
N CYS A 20 11.71 3.88 -23.50
CA CYS A 20 10.45 3.20 -23.23
C CYS A 20 10.58 2.35 -21.97
N ALA A 21 9.48 2.21 -21.23
CA ALA A 21 9.43 1.33 -20.06
C ALA A 21 8.10 0.55 -20.06
N THR A 22 8.16 -0.70 -19.67
CA THR A 22 6.99 -1.58 -19.53
C THR A 22 7.25 -2.60 -18.42
N ASN A 23 6.19 -3.09 -17.81
CA ASN A 23 6.23 -4.22 -16.89
C ASN A 23 5.80 -5.55 -17.55
N LYS A 24 5.44 -5.52 -18.85
CA LYS A 24 5.04 -6.70 -19.60
C LYS A 24 6.23 -7.31 -20.35
N ASP A 25 6.19 -8.62 -20.55
CA ASP A 25 7.04 -9.28 -21.50
C ASP A 25 6.55 -8.99 -22.91
N LEU A 26 7.20 -8.03 -23.59
CA LEU A 26 6.80 -7.59 -24.93
C LEU A 26 6.91 -8.72 -25.97
N TRP A 27 7.85 -9.66 -25.78
CA TRP A 27 7.97 -10.78 -26.70
C TRP A 27 6.81 -11.77 -26.56
N ALA A 28 6.35 -12.01 -25.34
CA ALA A 28 5.14 -12.79 -25.10
C ALA A 28 3.90 -12.11 -25.68
N GLU A 29 3.80 -10.77 -25.58
CA GLU A 29 2.72 -9.97 -26.17
C GLU A 29 2.76 -10.02 -27.71
N VAL A 30 3.95 -10.06 -28.36
CA VAL A 30 4.09 -10.28 -29.81
C VAL A 30 3.55 -11.65 -30.21
N LYS A 31 3.96 -12.71 -29.48
CA LYS A 31 3.52 -14.09 -29.76
C LYS A 31 2.01 -14.27 -29.64
N SER A 32 1.37 -13.54 -28.75
CA SER A 32 -0.07 -13.56 -28.54
C SER A 32 -0.84 -12.61 -29.49
N GLY A 33 -0.15 -11.86 -30.36
CA GLY A 33 -0.76 -10.93 -31.31
C GLY A 33 -1.21 -9.60 -30.69
N HIS A 34 -0.91 -9.35 -29.41
CA HIS A 34 -1.27 -8.10 -28.73
C HIS A 34 -0.26 -6.97 -28.91
N PHE A 35 0.91 -7.24 -29.48
CA PHE A 35 1.93 -6.26 -29.79
C PHE A 35 2.53 -6.52 -31.14
N ARG A 36 2.77 -5.46 -31.92
CA ARG A 36 3.31 -5.59 -33.28
C ARG A 36 4.79 -5.96 -33.23
N GLU A 37 5.18 -6.93 -34.05
CA GLU A 37 6.55 -7.43 -34.10
C GLU A 37 7.53 -6.38 -34.66
N ASP A 38 7.12 -5.62 -35.68
CA ASP A 38 7.94 -4.54 -36.25
C ASP A 38 8.27 -3.44 -35.25
N LEU A 39 7.29 -3.10 -34.39
CA LEU A 39 7.47 -2.13 -33.32
C LEU A 39 8.38 -2.66 -32.22
N TYR A 40 8.24 -3.95 -31.87
CA TYR A 40 9.12 -4.59 -30.90
C TYR A 40 10.59 -4.47 -31.31
N TYR A 41 10.96 -4.81 -32.54
CA TYR A 41 12.35 -4.72 -32.99
C TYR A 41 12.88 -3.28 -33.06
N ARG A 42 12.01 -2.31 -33.29
CA ARG A 42 12.41 -0.87 -33.27
C ARG A 42 12.65 -0.36 -31.86
N LEU A 43 11.92 -0.85 -30.85
CA LEU A 43 12.04 -0.41 -29.47
C LEU A 43 13.10 -1.19 -28.69
N SER A 44 13.25 -2.48 -28.96
CA SER A 44 14.12 -3.40 -28.22
C SER A 44 15.58 -3.41 -28.73
N VAL A 45 16.11 -2.25 -29.11
CA VAL A 45 17.51 -2.13 -29.57
C VAL A 45 18.49 -2.33 -28.43
N VAL A 46 18.21 -1.76 -27.26
CA VAL A 46 19.04 -1.90 -26.05
C VAL A 46 18.11 -2.21 -24.87
N PRO A 47 17.72 -3.47 -24.68
CA PRO A 47 16.86 -3.86 -23.58
C PRO A 47 17.61 -3.78 -22.25
N LEU A 48 17.01 -3.12 -21.25
CA LEU A 48 17.51 -3.04 -19.89
C LEU A 48 16.48 -3.67 -18.94
N THR A 49 16.87 -4.74 -18.27
CA THR A 49 16.02 -5.38 -17.28
C THR A 49 16.40 -4.90 -15.88
N ILE A 50 15.45 -4.28 -15.18
CA ILE A 50 15.65 -3.87 -13.78
C ILE A 50 15.21 -5.03 -12.89
N PRO A 51 16.13 -5.64 -12.10
CA PRO A 51 15.78 -6.73 -11.21
C PRO A 51 14.83 -6.25 -10.10
N PRO A 52 13.91 -7.11 -9.64
CA PRO A 52 13.01 -6.79 -8.53
C PRO A 52 13.79 -6.59 -7.22
N LEU A 53 13.19 -5.87 -6.27
CA LEU A 53 13.85 -5.49 -5.02
C LEU A 53 14.30 -6.70 -4.19
N ARG A 54 13.54 -7.81 -4.23
CA ARG A 54 13.90 -9.09 -3.60
C ARG A 54 15.25 -9.68 -4.06
N SER A 55 15.68 -9.35 -5.29
CA SER A 55 16.96 -9.83 -5.85
C SER A 55 18.13 -8.90 -5.55
N ARG A 56 17.87 -7.74 -4.91
CA ARG A 56 18.88 -6.75 -4.54
C ARG A 56 18.66 -6.25 -3.11
N LYS A 57 18.67 -7.18 -2.18
CA LYS A 57 18.38 -6.91 -0.76
C LYS A 57 19.36 -5.92 -0.12
N GLU A 58 20.58 -5.84 -0.63
CA GLU A 58 21.58 -4.88 -0.18
C GLU A 58 21.13 -3.43 -0.35
N ASP A 59 20.40 -3.14 -1.42
CA ASP A 59 19.87 -1.80 -1.67
C ASP A 59 18.78 -1.40 -0.66
N ILE A 60 18.10 -2.36 -0.03
CA ILE A 60 16.99 -2.09 0.91
C ILE A 60 17.50 -1.23 2.08
N ARG A 61 18.66 -1.55 2.66
CA ARG A 61 19.23 -0.78 3.78
C ARG A 61 19.45 0.70 3.40
N LEU A 62 20.02 0.93 2.22
CA LEU A 62 20.28 2.27 1.72
C LEU A 62 18.97 3.02 1.40
N LEU A 63 18.01 2.34 0.77
CA LEU A 63 16.71 2.92 0.43
C LEU A 63 15.90 3.27 1.68
N VAL A 64 15.89 2.39 2.70
CA VAL A 64 15.22 2.65 3.98
C VAL A 64 15.76 3.91 4.63
N ARG A 65 17.09 4.02 4.78
CA ARG A 65 17.73 5.20 5.35
C ARG A 65 17.39 6.46 4.55
N PHE A 66 17.53 6.40 3.23
CA PHE A 66 17.25 7.54 2.35
C PHE A 66 15.80 8.02 2.47
N PHE A 67 14.82 7.10 2.44
CA PHE A 67 13.42 7.48 2.50
C PHE A 67 12.99 7.93 3.91
N LEU A 68 13.49 7.30 4.98
CA LEU A 68 13.21 7.75 6.34
C LEU A 68 13.73 9.17 6.57
N ASP A 69 14.97 9.48 6.17
CA ASP A 69 15.54 10.84 6.28
C ASP A 69 14.70 11.84 5.46
N ARG A 70 14.29 11.45 4.27
CA ARG A 70 13.46 12.30 3.40
C ARG A 70 12.09 12.57 4.00
N TYR A 71 11.41 11.55 4.54
CA TYR A 71 10.08 11.69 5.13
C TYR A 71 10.13 12.36 6.50
N SER A 72 11.14 12.11 7.33
CA SER A 72 11.39 12.80 8.58
C SER A 72 11.42 14.33 8.36
N ARG A 73 12.20 14.79 7.38
CA ARG A 73 12.26 16.21 7.00
C ARG A 73 10.94 16.73 6.45
N ARG A 74 10.27 15.95 5.58
CA ARG A 74 9.00 16.37 4.95
C ARG A 74 7.86 16.55 5.94
N TYR A 75 7.78 15.66 6.93
CA TYR A 75 6.69 15.65 7.92
C TYR A 75 7.10 16.26 9.26
N HIS A 76 8.30 16.85 9.36
CA HIS A 76 8.85 17.44 10.58
C HIS A 76 8.76 16.49 11.78
N ARG A 77 9.11 15.22 11.57
CA ARG A 77 9.14 14.18 12.59
C ARG A 77 10.58 13.79 12.89
N ASP A 78 10.90 13.71 14.17
CA ASP A 78 12.19 13.15 14.59
C ASP A 78 12.09 11.62 14.60
N ILE A 79 12.69 10.99 13.60
CA ILE A 79 12.63 9.54 13.38
C ILE A 79 14.02 8.96 13.62
N GLN A 80 14.12 8.07 14.59
CA GLN A 80 15.33 7.29 14.81
C GLN A 80 15.53 6.28 13.67
N GLN A 81 16.78 5.94 13.40
CA GLN A 81 17.09 4.87 12.44
C GLN A 81 16.55 3.54 12.97
N PRO A 82 16.03 2.67 12.09
CA PRO A 82 15.53 1.36 12.50
C PRO A 82 16.65 0.50 13.11
N SER A 83 16.30 -0.27 14.12
CA SER A 83 17.17 -1.26 14.72
C SER A 83 17.51 -2.38 13.73
N GLU A 84 18.58 -3.15 13.99
CA GLU A 84 18.93 -4.31 13.13
C GLU A 84 17.78 -5.32 13.01
N ARG A 85 17.03 -5.57 14.07
CA ARG A 85 15.87 -6.46 14.05
C ARG A 85 14.76 -5.97 13.11
N GLU A 86 14.50 -4.67 13.11
CA GLU A 86 13.52 -4.05 12.22
C GLU A 86 14.00 -4.06 10.76
N LEU A 87 15.30 -3.84 10.54
CA LEU A 87 15.91 -3.97 9.24
C LEU A 87 15.89 -5.40 8.71
N GLU A 88 16.13 -6.40 9.55
CA GLU A 88 16.02 -7.81 9.18
C GLU A 88 14.63 -8.17 8.71
N ALA A 89 13.57 -7.70 9.38
CA ALA A 89 12.19 -7.92 8.93
C ALA A 89 11.94 -7.32 7.54
N LEU A 90 12.45 -6.12 7.27
CA LEU A 90 12.37 -5.50 5.95
C LEU A 90 13.17 -6.25 4.87
N LEU A 91 14.31 -6.86 5.22
CA LEU A 91 15.16 -7.64 4.32
C LEU A 91 14.55 -9.03 3.99
N GLN A 92 13.75 -9.59 4.89
CA GLN A 92 13.09 -10.89 4.69
C GLN A 92 11.84 -10.79 3.83
N TYR A 93 11.23 -9.61 3.76
CA TYR A 93 10.02 -9.40 2.98
C TYR A 93 10.30 -9.34 1.47
N ASP A 94 9.40 -9.89 0.66
CA ASP A 94 9.60 -10.09 -0.79
C ASP A 94 9.34 -8.85 -1.66
N TRP A 95 8.74 -7.82 -1.09
CA TRP A 95 8.46 -6.56 -1.78
C TRP A 95 7.78 -6.74 -3.15
N PRO A 96 6.58 -7.34 -3.24
CA PRO A 96 5.89 -7.54 -4.51
C PRO A 96 5.64 -6.23 -5.27
N GLY A 97 5.41 -5.12 -4.57
CA GLY A 97 5.30 -3.77 -5.12
C GLY A 97 6.65 -3.05 -5.28
N ASN A 98 7.77 -3.74 -5.06
CA ASN A 98 9.12 -3.22 -5.19
C ASN A 98 9.34 -1.92 -4.39
N ILE A 99 10.07 -0.96 -4.96
CA ILE A 99 10.38 0.33 -4.32
C ILE A 99 9.11 1.16 -4.04
N ARG A 100 8.02 1.00 -4.85
CA ARG A 100 6.77 1.74 -4.59
C ARG A 100 6.16 1.30 -3.27
N GLU A 101 6.11 0.02 -3.01
CA GLU A 101 5.59 -0.55 -1.77
C GLU A 101 6.47 -0.16 -0.58
N LEU A 102 7.80 -0.32 -0.70
CA LEU A 102 8.75 0.10 0.33
C LEU A 102 8.53 1.58 0.70
N LYS A 103 8.42 2.47 -0.27
CA LYS A 103 8.14 3.90 -0.05
C LYS A 103 6.85 4.11 0.74
N SER A 104 5.76 3.43 0.34
CA SER A 104 4.46 3.58 0.98
C SER A 104 4.46 3.08 2.43
N VAL A 105 5.13 1.95 2.70
CA VAL A 105 5.29 1.41 4.06
C VAL A 105 6.08 2.39 4.93
N LEU A 106 7.22 2.89 4.45
CA LEU A 106 8.06 3.83 5.20
C LEU A 106 7.36 5.18 5.43
N GLU A 107 6.66 5.69 4.42
CA GLU A 107 5.91 6.95 4.54
C GLU A 107 4.80 6.83 5.58
N ARG A 108 4.01 5.73 5.54
CA ARG A 108 2.97 5.43 6.54
C ARG A 108 3.57 5.31 7.93
N THR A 109 4.68 4.59 8.08
CA THR A 109 5.40 4.45 9.36
C THR A 109 5.77 5.80 9.94
N VAL A 110 6.31 6.73 9.14
CA VAL A 110 6.68 8.07 9.60
C VAL A 110 5.44 8.90 9.99
N ILE A 111 4.36 8.83 9.22
CA ILE A 111 3.12 9.59 9.49
C ILE A 111 2.48 9.10 10.81
N LEU A 112 2.41 7.80 11.02
CA LEU A 112 1.78 7.20 12.19
C LEU A 112 2.69 7.17 13.43
N HIS A 113 3.97 7.50 13.28
CA HIS A 113 4.92 7.49 14.39
C HIS A 113 4.56 8.49 15.46
N GLN A 114 4.34 8.00 16.68
CA GLN A 114 4.01 8.80 17.87
C GLN A 114 5.16 8.85 18.89
N GLY A 115 6.34 8.46 18.50
CA GLY A 115 7.53 8.31 19.34
C GLY A 115 7.84 6.86 19.71
N GLY A 116 9.08 6.59 20.13
CA GLY A 116 9.54 5.25 20.46
C GLY A 116 10.08 4.45 19.27
N ARG A 117 9.92 3.12 19.28
CA ARG A 117 10.43 2.24 18.22
C ARG A 117 9.58 2.35 16.96
N LEU A 118 10.23 2.20 15.80
CA LEU A 118 9.54 2.11 14.52
C LEU A 118 8.81 0.76 14.40
N SER A 119 7.57 0.79 13.96
CA SER A 119 6.81 -0.40 13.65
C SER A 119 6.43 -0.39 12.17
N PHE A 120 6.96 -1.36 11.41
CA PHE A 120 6.65 -1.51 9.99
C PHE A 120 5.50 -2.49 9.80
N ASP A 121 4.36 -2.00 9.32
CA ASP A 121 3.22 -2.85 8.97
C ASP A 121 3.44 -3.45 7.58
N LEU A 122 3.99 -4.67 7.54
CA LEU A 122 4.24 -5.44 6.32
C LEU A 122 3.02 -6.30 5.92
N SER A 123 2.04 -6.47 6.81
CA SER A 123 0.90 -7.36 6.60
C SER A 123 -0.14 -6.79 5.64
N SER A 124 -0.28 -5.47 5.57
CA SER A 124 -1.30 -4.80 4.76
C SER A 124 -1.17 -5.01 3.24
N HIS A 125 -0.03 -5.52 2.76
CA HIS A 125 0.24 -5.77 1.33
C HIS A 125 0.44 -7.25 0.97
N ALA A 126 0.67 -8.13 1.96
CA ALA A 126 0.82 -9.57 1.72
C ALA A 126 -0.48 -10.23 1.26
N GLU A 127 -1.62 -9.68 1.64
CA GLU A 127 -2.93 -10.24 1.36
C GLU A 127 -3.54 -9.80 0.00
N SER A 128 -2.88 -8.92 -0.74
CA SER A 128 -3.36 -8.47 -2.06
C SER A 128 -3.15 -9.48 -3.20
N LYS A 129 -2.58 -10.66 -2.93
CA LYS A 129 -2.29 -11.68 -3.96
C LYS A 129 -3.01 -13.02 -3.79
N ALA A 130 -3.79 -13.19 -2.74
CA ALA A 130 -4.66 -14.35 -2.61
C ALA A 130 -6.08 -13.93 -3.01
N ASP A 131 -6.52 -14.44 -4.13
CA ASP A 131 -7.87 -14.41 -4.69
C ASP A 131 -8.59 -13.05 -4.69
N GLY A 132 -9.15 -12.71 -5.85
CA GLY A 132 -9.99 -11.53 -6.12
C GLY A 132 -11.30 -11.48 -5.31
N THR A 133 -11.27 -11.87 -4.06
CA THR A 133 -12.31 -11.62 -3.07
C THR A 133 -12.00 -10.26 -2.44
N PRO A 134 -12.87 -9.26 -2.61
CA PRO A 134 -12.73 -8.00 -1.89
C PRO A 134 -12.67 -8.32 -0.40
N ARG A 135 -11.64 -7.82 0.27
CA ARG A 135 -11.56 -7.83 1.74
C ARG A 135 -12.86 -7.25 2.24
N GLN A 136 -13.69 -8.10 2.82
CA GLN A 136 -14.83 -7.64 3.61
C GLN A 136 -14.24 -6.89 4.80
N GLU A 137 -14.34 -5.56 4.77
CA GLU A 137 -14.05 -4.76 5.94
C GLU A 137 -14.91 -5.28 7.10
N PRO A 138 -14.44 -5.21 8.36
CA PRO A 138 -15.24 -5.65 9.52
C PRO A 138 -16.63 -5.01 9.58
N CYS A 139 -16.83 -3.90 8.88
CA CYS A 139 -18.13 -3.25 8.70
C CYS A 139 -19.09 -4.02 7.79
N GLU A 140 -18.62 -4.71 6.74
CA GLU A 140 -19.53 -5.45 5.84
C GLU A 140 -20.12 -6.69 6.51
N GLU A 141 -19.43 -7.32 7.45
CA GLU A 141 -20.02 -8.41 8.24
C GLU A 141 -21.17 -7.94 9.15
N LEU A 142 -21.08 -6.72 9.66
CA LEU A 142 -22.15 -6.10 10.46
C LEU A 142 -23.42 -5.83 9.64
N PHE A 143 -23.29 -5.64 8.33
CA PHE A 143 -24.39 -5.26 7.44
C PHE A 143 -24.84 -6.36 6.46
N LYS A 144 -24.20 -7.53 6.47
CA LYS A 144 -24.50 -8.65 5.54
C LYS A 144 -25.97 -9.07 5.53
N ASN A 145 -26.69 -8.89 6.63
CA ASN A 145 -28.09 -9.32 6.77
C ASN A 145 -29.07 -8.13 6.93
N LEU A 146 -28.64 -6.89 6.60
CA LEU A 146 -29.45 -5.68 6.78
C LEU A 146 -30.14 -5.67 8.16
N PRO A 147 -29.39 -5.68 9.28
CA PRO A 147 -29.98 -5.76 10.61
C PRO A 147 -30.85 -4.54 10.89
N THR A 148 -31.88 -4.72 11.68
CA THR A 148 -32.68 -3.61 12.18
C THR A 148 -31.85 -2.68 13.08
N LEU A 149 -32.33 -1.44 13.29
CA LEU A 149 -31.62 -0.48 14.16
C LEU A 149 -31.44 -1.05 15.58
N ASP A 150 -32.42 -1.75 16.09
CA ASP A 150 -32.40 -2.37 17.43
C ASP A 150 -31.35 -3.49 17.51
N GLU A 151 -31.25 -4.30 16.47
CA GLU A 151 -30.20 -5.33 16.39
C GLU A 151 -28.78 -4.73 16.32
N LEU A 152 -28.60 -3.65 15.55
CA LEU A 152 -27.33 -2.92 15.50
C LEU A 152 -26.98 -2.32 16.85
N GLN A 153 -27.94 -1.69 17.53
CA GLN A 153 -27.73 -1.15 18.87
C GLN A 153 -27.35 -2.26 19.86
N SER A 154 -28.06 -3.38 19.85
CA SER A 154 -27.79 -4.51 20.71
C SER A 154 -26.37 -5.08 20.49
N ARG A 155 -25.96 -5.28 19.25
CA ARG A 155 -24.62 -5.74 18.87
C ARG A 155 -23.54 -4.75 19.31
N TYR A 156 -23.78 -3.46 19.12
CA TYR A 156 -22.83 -2.40 19.53
C TYR A 156 -22.68 -2.33 21.05
N ILE A 157 -23.79 -2.42 21.80
CA ILE A 157 -23.77 -2.46 23.27
C ILE A 157 -22.99 -3.69 23.76
N GLN A 158 -23.24 -4.87 23.20
CA GLN A 158 -22.52 -6.09 23.54
C GLN A 158 -21.01 -5.97 23.25
N HIS A 159 -20.64 -5.38 22.14
CA HIS A 159 -19.25 -5.14 21.76
C HIS A 159 -18.55 -4.21 22.77
N VAL A 160 -19.20 -3.11 23.14
CA VAL A 160 -18.66 -2.16 24.13
C VAL A 160 -18.55 -2.81 25.52
N LEU A 161 -19.52 -3.64 25.91
CA LEU A 161 -19.46 -4.37 27.19
C LEU A 161 -18.29 -5.37 27.21
N LYS A 162 -17.99 -6.04 26.09
CA LYS A 162 -16.80 -6.91 25.98
C LYS A 162 -15.50 -6.12 26.14
N ILE A 163 -15.36 -4.98 25.45
CA ILE A 163 -14.16 -4.12 25.53
C ILE A 163 -13.97 -3.57 26.95
N THR A 164 -15.06 -3.22 27.64
CA THR A 164 -15.00 -2.67 29.00
C THR A 164 -14.95 -3.73 30.09
N ASN A 165 -14.84 -5.02 29.72
CA ASN A 165 -14.88 -6.17 30.63
C ASN A 165 -16.07 -6.09 31.62
N GLY A 166 -17.27 -5.73 31.11
CA GLY A 166 -18.49 -5.61 31.89
C GLY A 166 -18.58 -4.38 32.78
N ARG A 167 -17.62 -3.45 32.74
CA ARG A 167 -17.68 -2.21 33.52
C ARG A 167 -18.68 -1.24 32.93
N ILE A 168 -19.80 -1.04 33.61
CA ILE A 168 -20.89 -0.17 33.14
C ILE A 168 -20.61 1.30 33.48
N THR A 169 -20.11 1.60 34.68
CA THR A 169 -19.92 2.95 35.20
C THR A 169 -18.45 3.32 35.40
N GLY A 170 -18.14 4.62 35.48
CA GLY A 170 -16.78 5.13 35.70
C GLY A 170 -16.12 5.72 34.45
N ASN A 171 -14.90 6.24 34.57
CA ASN A 171 -14.20 7.00 33.53
C ASN A 171 -13.85 6.15 32.29
N ARG A 172 -13.85 4.82 32.42
CA ARG A 172 -13.65 3.81 31.36
C ARG A 172 -14.84 2.84 31.23
N GLY A 173 -16.04 3.24 31.71
CA GLY A 173 -17.25 2.42 31.67
C GLY A 173 -18.02 2.52 30.36
N ALA A 174 -18.83 1.50 30.05
CA ALA A 174 -19.61 1.39 28.84
C ALA A 174 -20.55 2.59 28.60
N LEU A 175 -21.17 3.14 29.64
CA LEU A 175 -22.07 4.29 29.54
C LEU A 175 -21.41 5.53 28.93
N ARG A 176 -20.13 5.75 29.23
CA ARG A 176 -19.41 6.89 28.66
C ARG A 176 -19.08 6.71 27.18
N ILE A 177 -18.74 5.48 26.80
CA ILE A 177 -18.44 5.14 25.40
C ILE A 177 -19.71 5.18 24.55
N LEU A 178 -20.82 4.66 25.09
CA LEU A 178 -22.13 4.62 24.43
C LEU A 178 -22.83 5.99 24.42
N GLY A 179 -22.39 6.97 25.21
CA GLY A 179 -23.06 8.26 25.37
C GLY A 179 -24.46 8.15 25.98
N MET A 180 -24.75 7.06 26.70
CA MET A 180 -26.09 6.74 27.23
C MET A 180 -26.19 7.02 28.72
N LYS A 181 -27.41 7.39 29.18
CA LYS A 181 -27.70 7.51 30.59
C LYS A 181 -27.93 6.11 31.20
N ARG A 182 -27.65 5.97 32.51
CA ARG A 182 -27.78 4.68 33.22
C ARG A 182 -29.19 4.07 33.11
N SER A 183 -30.21 4.91 33.11
CA SER A 183 -31.62 4.48 32.98
C SER A 183 -31.95 3.87 31.63
N THR A 184 -31.20 4.14 30.57
CA THR A 184 -31.47 3.66 29.22
C THR A 184 -30.84 2.29 28.92
N LEU A 185 -29.88 1.86 29.73
CA LEU A 185 -29.20 0.56 29.56
C LEU A 185 -29.93 -0.61 30.24
N TYR A 186 -30.87 -0.33 31.15
CA TYR A 186 -31.64 -1.33 31.91
C TYR A 186 -33.08 -1.53 31.41
N LEU A 187 -33.42 -0.96 30.27
CA LEU A 187 -34.63 -1.24 29.52
C LEU A 187 -34.35 -2.30 28.45
#